data_5647a87abcb717d62dea29c1e9bf0c5c
#
_entry.id   5647a87abcb717d62dea29c1e9bf0c5c
#
_cell.length_a   1.000
_cell.length_b   1.000
_cell.length_c   1.000
_cell.angle_alpha   90.00
_cell.angle_beta   90.00
_cell.angle_gamma   90.00
#
_symmetry.space_group_name_H-M   'P 1'
#
loop_
_entity.id
_entity.type
_entity.pdbx_description
1 polymer ?
#
loop_
_entity_poly.entity_id
_entity_poly.type
_entity_poly.pdbx_seq_one_letter_code
_entity_poly.pdbx_strand_id
1 'polypeptide(L)'
;KVAAVKDLADATICVAAGSTEEKMAADWFRERNLKVTIINFQKNDDAISAYDQGRCDAYTAGIGALAGQRIKFKDPAEHQILTEIISNDPQGPVTRWGDERWQLIVRWVLNAQIAAEALGVTSKNVDEMKAKSTNSEVRRLLGVEGKFGEMMGIGSDWAYNIVKQVGNYGESYERTVGMGSPLKLKRGANELWTKGGLLFTPPFQ
;
A
#
# COMPACT_ATOMS: atom_id res chain seq x y z
N LYS A 1 -9.32 22.13 -16.53
CA LYS A 1 -9.29 21.45 -15.23
C LYS A 1 -9.18 19.95 -15.50
N VAL A 2 -8.12 19.32 -15.06
CA VAL A 2 -7.88 17.87 -15.24
C VAL A 2 -8.76 17.12 -14.23
N ALA A 3 -9.60 16.20 -14.68
CA ALA A 3 -10.45 15.39 -13.82
C ALA A 3 -10.16 13.88 -13.96
N ALA A 4 -9.63 13.45 -15.10
CA ALA A 4 -9.29 12.09 -15.44
C ALA A 4 -7.95 12.04 -16.20
N VAL A 5 -7.33 10.86 -16.28
CA VAL A 5 -6.05 10.68 -17.00
C VAL A 5 -6.15 11.04 -18.49
N LYS A 6 -7.29 10.78 -19.13
CA LYS A 6 -7.54 11.15 -20.53
C LYS A 6 -7.44 12.65 -20.80
N ASP A 7 -7.68 13.50 -19.79
CA ASP A 7 -7.60 14.96 -19.90
C ASP A 7 -6.14 15.44 -20.00
N LEU A 8 -5.17 14.54 -19.82
CA LEU A 8 -3.74 14.77 -20.06
C LEU A 8 -3.33 14.47 -21.51
N ALA A 9 -4.28 14.28 -22.43
CA ALA A 9 -3.96 14.20 -23.85
C ALA A 9 -3.23 15.47 -24.29
N ASP A 10 -2.18 15.30 -25.11
CA ASP A 10 -1.25 16.32 -25.58
C ASP A 10 -0.42 17.03 -24.48
N ALA A 11 -0.54 16.61 -23.22
CA ALA A 11 0.23 17.13 -22.11
C ALA A 11 1.66 16.57 -22.05
N THR A 12 2.50 17.18 -21.20
CA THR A 12 3.83 16.68 -20.83
C THR A 12 3.80 15.98 -19.48
N ILE A 13 4.39 14.80 -19.40
CA ILE A 13 4.47 14.00 -18.15
C ILE A 13 5.94 13.76 -17.78
N CYS A 14 6.34 14.21 -16.61
CA CYS A 14 7.63 13.89 -16.03
C CYS A 14 7.62 12.49 -15.38
N VAL A 15 8.69 11.72 -15.57
CA VAL A 15 8.83 10.37 -15.00
C VAL A 15 10.30 9.99 -14.82
N ALA A 16 10.58 9.06 -13.92
CA ALA A 16 11.91 8.47 -13.79
C ALA A 16 12.17 7.49 -14.96
N ALA A 17 13.33 7.62 -15.59
CA ALA A 17 13.74 6.78 -16.72
C ALA A 17 13.89 5.31 -16.31
N GLY A 18 13.40 4.39 -17.16
CA GLY A 18 13.48 2.96 -16.93
C GLY A 18 12.56 2.44 -15.81
N SER A 19 11.65 3.28 -15.32
CA SER A 19 10.67 2.87 -14.30
C SER A 19 9.48 2.13 -14.91
N THR A 20 8.78 1.36 -14.09
CA THR A 20 7.51 0.73 -14.48
C THR A 20 6.47 1.78 -14.86
N GLU A 21 6.46 2.90 -14.16
CA GLU A 21 5.54 4.01 -14.37
C GLU A 21 5.72 4.67 -15.74
N GLU A 22 6.97 4.78 -16.23
CA GLU A 22 7.25 5.28 -17.59
C GLU A 22 6.55 4.42 -18.64
N LYS A 23 6.77 3.11 -18.56
CA LYS A 23 6.20 2.15 -19.50
C LYS A 23 4.67 2.14 -19.41
N MET A 24 4.12 2.08 -18.20
CA MET A 24 2.67 2.02 -17.99
C MET A 24 1.97 3.28 -18.48
N ALA A 25 2.54 4.47 -18.25
CA ALA A 25 2.00 5.71 -18.79
C ALA A 25 2.00 5.69 -20.33
N ALA A 26 3.13 5.35 -20.96
CA ALA A 26 3.23 5.27 -22.42
C ALA A 26 2.20 4.29 -23.02
N ASP A 27 2.09 3.11 -22.43
CA ASP A 27 1.16 2.06 -22.89
C ASP A 27 -0.29 2.52 -22.73
N TRP A 28 -0.66 3.13 -21.59
CA TRP A 28 -2.02 3.59 -21.32
C TRP A 28 -2.53 4.60 -22.36
N PHE A 29 -1.71 5.60 -22.72
CA PHE A 29 -2.06 6.61 -23.72
C PHE A 29 -2.09 6.01 -25.14
N ARG A 30 -1.10 5.17 -25.48
CA ARG A 30 -1.03 4.50 -26.79
C ARG A 30 -2.26 3.62 -27.06
N GLU A 31 -2.67 2.80 -26.09
CA GLU A 31 -3.84 1.91 -26.22
C GLU A 31 -5.14 2.67 -26.46
N ARG A 32 -5.20 3.92 -26.06
CA ARG A 32 -6.39 4.79 -26.23
C ARG A 32 -6.28 5.75 -27.39
N ASN A 33 -5.21 5.61 -28.21
CA ASN A 33 -4.88 6.53 -29.31
C ASN A 33 -4.80 8.00 -28.86
N LEU A 34 -4.36 8.25 -27.64
CA LEU A 34 -4.12 9.57 -27.08
C LEU A 34 -2.63 9.90 -27.17
N LYS A 35 -2.31 11.14 -27.58
CA LYS A 35 -0.94 11.62 -27.60
C LYS A 35 -0.55 12.13 -26.22
N VAL A 36 0.72 11.94 -25.88
CA VAL A 36 1.34 12.45 -24.66
C VAL A 36 2.84 12.61 -24.91
N THR A 37 3.47 13.58 -24.28
CA THR A 37 4.92 13.75 -24.29
C THR A 37 5.49 13.30 -22.95
N ILE A 38 6.27 12.23 -22.95
CA ILE A 38 6.93 11.74 -21.73
C ILE A 38 8.35 12.30 -21.68
N ILE A 39 8.67 12.98 -20.58
CA ILE A 39 10.00 13.54 -20.32
C ILE A 39 10.66 12.70 -19.23
N ASN A 40 11.74 12.03 -19.62
CA ASN A 40 12.46 11.07 -18.77
C ASN A 40 13.60 11.75 -18.02
N PHE A 41 13.71 11.45 -16.72
CA PHE A 41 14.79 11.91 -15.84
C PHE A 41 15.53 10.73 -15.26
N GLN A 42 16.86 10.83 -15.16
CA GLN A 42 17.69 9.75 -14.59
C GLN A 42 17.42 9.53 -13.10
N LYS A 43 17.03 10.58 -12.39
CA LYS A 43 16.67 10.52 -10.97
C LYS A 43 15.24 10.98 -10.77
N ASN A 44 14.56 10.33 -9.84
CA ASN A 44 13.19 10.66 -9.47
C ASN A 44 13.08 12.10 -8.93
N ASP A 45 14.07 12.54 -8.14
CA ASP A 45 14.08 13.90 -7.59
C ASP A 45 14.18 14.97 -8.67
N ASP A 46 14.87 14.70 -9.79
CA ASP A 46 14.95 15.61 -10.92
C ASP A 46 13.61 15.72 -11.65
N ALA A 47 12.87 14.59 -11.79
CA ALA A 47 11.53 14.58 -12.35
C ALA A 47 10.55 15.40 -11.49
N ILE A 48 10.60 15.21 -10.17
CA ILE A 48 9.79 15.96 -9.21
C ILE A 48 10.09 17.46 -9.29
N SER A 49 11.38 17.82 -9.30
CA SER A 49 11.82 19.21 -9.38
C SER A 49 11.37 19.87 -10.71
N ALA A 50 11.46 19.14 -11.82
CA ALA A 50 11.02 19.62 -13.13
C ALA A 50 9.49 19.86 -13.17
N TYR A 51 8.71 18.97 -12.55
CA TYR A 51 7.27 19.14 -12.40
C TYR A 51 6.93 20.37 -11.52
N ASP A 52 7.58 20.50 -10.36
CA ASP A 52 7.36 21.62 -9.43
C ASP A 52 7.70 22.98 -10.05
N GLN A 53 8.67 23.01 -10.99
CA GLN A 53 9.04 24.18 -11.78
C GLN A 53 8.12 24.44 -13.00
N GLY A 54 7.08 23.62 -13.19
CA GLY A 54 6.16 23.78 -14.32
C GLY A 54 6.71 23.33 -15.68
N ARG A 55 7.79 22.53 -15.71
CA ARG A 55 8.33 21.98 -16.97
C ARG A 55 7.50 20.83 -17.52
N CYS A 56 6.68 20.21 -16.69
CA CYS A 56 5.72 19.19 -17.05
C CYS A 56 4.36 19.52 -16.46
N ASP A 57 3.31 19.17 -17.20
CA ASP A 57 1.92 19.34 -16.76
C ASP A 57 1.51 18.31 -15.71
N ALA A 58 2.16 17.17 -15.72
CA ALA A 58 1.92 16.09 -14.78
C ALA A 58 3.22 15.35 -14.40
N TYR A 59 3.16 14.64 -13.28
CA TYR A 59 4.18 13.72 -12.80
C TYR A 59 3.53 12.38 -12.44
N THR A 60 4.14 11.28 -12.84
CA THR A 60 3.64 9.92 -12.52
C THR A 60 4.61 9.13 -11.65
N ALA A 61 4.05 8.48 -10.64
CA ALA A 61 4.75 7.59 -9.71
C ALA A 61 3.73 6.73 -8.96
N GLY A 62 4.19 5.82 -8.11
CA GLY A 62 3.30 5.09 -7.20
C GLY A 62 2.50 6.04 -6.29
N ILE A 63 1.23 5.72 -6.02
CA ILE A 63 0.28 6.61 -5.31
C ILE A 63 0.80 7.09 -3.93
N GLY A 64 1.51 6.23 -3.20
CA GLY A 64 2.12 6.59 -1.91
C GLY A 64 3.23 7.61 -2.07
N ALA A 65 4.05 7.48 -3.12
CA ALA A 65 5.10 8.43 -3.46
C ALA A 65 4.50 9.77 -3.88
N LEU A 66 3.47 9.77 -4.74
CA LEU A 66 2.74 10.99 -5.14
C LEU A 66 2.19 11.73 -3.93
N ALA A 67 1.54 11.03 -3.01
CA ALA A 67 0.98 11.63 -1.80
C ALA A 67 2.08 12.22 -0.90
N GLY A 68 3.17 11.49 -0.72
CA GLY A 68 4.33 11.94 0.07
C GLY A 68 5.06 13.13 -0.54
N GLN A 69 5.06 13.29 -1.86
CA GLN A 69 5.63 14.47 -2.52
C GLN A 69 4.68 15.65 -2.48
N ARG A 70 3.39 15.43 -2.71
CA ARG A 70 2.39 16.50 -2.68
C ARG A 70 2.44 17.35 -1.43
N ILE A 71 2.58 16.73 -0.25
CA ILE A 71 2.64 17.45 1.03
C ILE A 71 3.93 18.27 1.23
N LYS A 72 4.95 18.07 0.38
CA LYS A 72 6.21 18.82 0.41
C LYS A 72 6.23 20.02 -0.52
N PHE A 73 5.32 20.09 -1.48
CA PHE A 73 5.22 21.25 -2.36
C PHE A 73 4.78 22.50 -1.58
N LYS A 74 5.12 23.67 -2.10
CA LYS A 74 4.80 24.95 -1.48
C LYS A 74 3.31 25.12 -1.22
N ASP A 75 2.49 24.73 -2.19
CA ASP A 75 1.04 24.81 -2.17
C ASP A 75 0.41 23.46 -2.49
N PRO A 76 0.33 22.52 -1.53
CA PRO A 76 -0.18 21.16 -1.77
C PRO A 76 -1.59 21.11 -2.37
N ALA A 77 -2.40 22.16 -2.15
CA ALA A 77 -3.77 22.25 -2.67
C ALA A 77 -3.83 22.49 -4.19
N GLU A 78 -2.78 23.04 -4.80
CA GLU A 78 -2.66 23.23 -6.24
C GLU A 78 -2.37 21.93 -6.99
N HIS A 79 -2.00 20.86 -6.26
CA HIS A 79 -1.63 19.56 -6.83
C HIS A 79 -2.70 18.52 -6.55
N GLN A 80 -3.22 17.90 -7.59
CA GLN A 80 -4.23 16.85 -7.52
C GLN A 80 -3.63 15.50 -7.87
N ILE A 81 -3.92 14.48 -7.05
CA ILE A 81 -3.70 13.08 -7.40
C ILE A 81 -4.99 12.57 -8.05
N LEU A 82 -4.90 12.11 -9.30
CA LEU A 82 -6.04 11.54 -9.99
C LEU A 82 -6.46 10.22 -9.33
N THR A 83 -7.76 9.96 -9.29
CA THR A 83 -8.30 8.73 -8.69
C THR A 83 -8.20 7.53 -9.61
N GLU A 84 -8.01 7.75 -10.91
CA GLU A 84 -7.82 6.71 -11.90
C GLU A 84 -6.42 6.13 -11.79
N ILE A 85 -6.34 4.81 -11.62
CA ILE A 85 -5.08 4.07 -11.53
C ILE A 85 -4.75 3.53 -12.91
N ILE A 86 -3.59 3.89 -13.46
CA ILE A 86 -3.15 3.49 -14.80
C ILE A 86 -2.18 2.32 -14.79
N SER A 87 -1.74 1.87 -13.61
CA SER A 87 -0.86 0.72 -13.45
C SER A 87 -1.40 -0.22 -12.36
N ASN A 88 -1.02 -1.48 -12.44
CA ASN A 88 -1.36 -2.48 -11.43
C ASN A 88 -0.05 -3.08 -10.90
N ASP A 89 0.67 -2.29 -10.10
CA ASP A 89 1.96 -2.64 -9.52
C ASP A 89 1.87 -2.67 -7.99
N PRO A 90 1.43 -3.81 -7.40
CA PRO A 90 1.25 -3.93 -5.97
C PRO A 90 2.61 -3.91 -5.26
N GLN A 91 2.74 -3.09 -4.22
CA GLN A 91 3.93 -3.01 -3.39
C GLN A 91 3.86 -4.01 -2.24
N GLY A 92 5.01 -4.55 -1.86
CA GLY A 92 5.12 -5.50 -0.76
C GLY A 92 6.47 -5.41 -0.05
N PRO A 93 6.59 -6.03 1.14
CA PRO A 93 7.87 -6.11 1.83
C PRO A 93 8.87 -6.95 1.03
N VAL A 94 10.12 -6.51 1.00
CA VAL A 94 11.22 -7.17 0.31
C VAL A 94 12.19 -7.74 1.33
N THR A 95 12.60 -9.00 1.15
CA THR A 95 13.63 -9.65 1.95
C THR A 95 14.81 -10.04 1.06
N ARG A 96 16.00 -10.19 1.66
CA ARG A 96 17.18 -10.70 0.97
C ARG A 96 16.92 -12.15 0.55
N TRP A 97 17.38 -12.52 -0.62
CA TRP A 97 17.33 -13.89 -1.12
C TRP A 97 18.21 -14.82 -0.25
N GLY A 98 17.76 -16.07 -0.06
CA GLY A 98 18.53 -17.10 0.66
C GLY A 98 18.25 -17.17 2.17
N ASP A 99 17.23 -16.45 2.66
CA ASP A 99 16.70 -16.60 4.02
C ASP A 99 15.19 -16.83 3.95
N GLU A 100 14.82 -18.06 3.60
CA GLU A 100 13.43 -18.47 3.39
C GLU A 100 12.63 -18.38 4.70
N ARG A 101 13.28 -18.62 5.83
CA ARG A 101 12.62 -18.53 7.14
C ARG A 101 12.24 -17.08 7.46
N TRP A 102 13.16 -16.14 7.24
CA TRP A 102 12.88 -14.71 7.43
C TRP A 102 11.78 -14.23 6.46
N GLN A 103 11.87 -14.64 5.20
CA GLN A 103 10.85 -14.35 4.20
C GLN A 103 9.47 -14.87 4.64
N LEU A 104 9.40 -16.09 5.18
CA LEU A 104 8.17 -16.68 5.69
C LEU A 104 7.61 -15.85 6.84
N ILE A 105 8.45 -15.47 7.81
CA ILE A 105 8.03 -14.64 8.95
C ILE A 105 7.48 -13.30 8.46
N VAL A 106 8.19 -12.58 7.59
CA VAL A 106 7.75 -11.27 7.07
C VAL A 106 6.41 -11.39 6.33
N ARG A 107 6.22 -12.42 5.52
CA ARG A 107 4.95 -12.70 4.84
C ARG A 107 3.81 -12.89 5.82
N TRP A 108 4.02 -13.73 6.84
CA TRP A 108 2.97 -14.03 7.81
C TRP A 108 2.70 -12.89 8.79
N VAL A 109 3.65 -12.01 9.06
CA VAL A 109 3.40 -10.75 9.79
C VAL A 109 2.34 -9.92 9.07
N LEU A 110 2.47 -9.73 7.76
CA LEU A 110 1.47 -9.01 6.98
C LEU A 110 0.12 -9.75 6.96
N ASN A 111 0.13 -11.06 6.72
CA ASN A 111 -1.08 -11.88 6.75
C ASN A 111 -1.78 -11.83 8.11
N ALA A 112 -1.03 -11.84 9.22
CA ALA A 112 -1.62 -11.73 10.55
C ALA A 112 -2.33 -10.39 10.78
N GLN A 113 -1.77 -9.30 10.30
CA GLN A 113 -2.41 -7.98 10.39
C GLN A 113 -3.69 -7.91 9.56
N ILE A 114 -3.69 -8.47 8.33
CA ILE A 114 -4.88 -8.53 7.46
C ILE A 114 -5.94 -9.44 8.08
N ALA A 115 -5.56 -10.63 8.59
CA ALA A 115 -6.47 -11.53 9.28
C ALA A 115 -7.09 -10.90 10.52
N ALA A 116 -6.28 -10.21 11.33
CA ALA A 116 -6.76 -9.50 12.52
C ALA A 116 -7.83 -8.46 12.17
N GLU A 117 -7.62 -7.69 11.09
CA GLU A 117 -8.63 -6.74 10.62
C GLU A 117 -9.91 -7.45 10.17
N ALA A 118 -9.78 -8.52 9.37
CA ALA A 118 -10.92 -9.28 8.87
C ALA A 118 -11.75 -9.92 10.01
N LEU A 119 -11.09 -10.33 11.09
CA LEU A 119 -11.70 -10.93 12.28
C LEU A 119 -12.13 -9.90 13.34
N GLY A 120 -11.96 -8.62 13.08
CA GLY A 120 -12.31 -7.55 14.01
C GLY A 120 -11.41 -7.46 15.25
N VAL A 121 -10.19 -8.05 15.19
CA VAL A 121 -9.19 -7.95 16.24
C VAL A 121 -8.37 -6.68 16.06
N THR A 122 -8.30 -5.86 17.12
CA THR A 122 -7.63 -4.56 17.12
C THR A 122 -6.63 -4.46 18.26
N SER A 123 -5.75 -3.47 18.23
CA SER A 123 -4.83 -3.19 19.34
C SER A 123 -5.55 -2.94 20.68
N LYS A 124 -6.82 -2.51 20.63
CA LYS A 124 -7.63 -2.17 21.81
C LYS A 124 -8.35 -3.36 22.42
N ASN A 125 -8.73 -4.37 21.59
CA ASN A 125 -9.52 -5.51 22.06
C ASN A 125 -8.75 -6.83 22.04
N VAL A 126 -7.51 -6.88 21.58
CA VAL A 126 -6.73 -8.11 21.40
C VAL A 126 -6.60 -8.94 22.69
N ASP A 127 -6.48 -8.29 23.86
CA ASP A 127 -6.39 -8.99 25.16
C ASP A 127 -7.69 -9.73 25.47
N GLU A 128 -8.82 -9.06 25.30
CA GLU A 128 -10.13 -9.64 25.50
C GLU A 128 -10.43 -10.74 24.49
N MET A 129 -10.11 -10.50 23.21
CA MET A 129 -10.30 -11.49 22.14
C MET A 129 -9.47 -12.75 22.39
N LYS A 130 -8.22 -12.61 22.85
CA LYS A 130 -7.37 -13.74 23.22
C LYS A 130 -7.95 -14.53 24.40
N ALA A 131 -8.46 -13.85 25.41
CA ALA A 131 -8.95 -14.48 26.63
C ALA A 131 -10.34 -15.13 26.47
N LYS A 132 -11.23 -14.53 25.69
CA LYS A 132 -12.66 -14.87 25.72
C LYS A 132 -13.24 -15.35 24.38
N SER A 133 -12.56 -15.14 23.26
CA SER A 133 -13.11 -15.52 21.96
C SER A 133 -13.36 -17.02 21.84
N THR A 134 -14.54 -17.38 21.35
CA THR A 134 -14.92 -18.74 20.97
C THR A 134 -14.72 -19.01 19.48
N ASN A 135 -14.37 -17.97 18.69
CA ASN A 135 -14.07 -18.12 17.27
C ASN A 135 -12.72 -18.83 17.09
N SER A 136 -12.73 -20.00 16.48
CA SER A 136 -11.53 -20.82 16.30
C SER A 136 -10.44 -20.13 15.46
N GLU A 137 -10.79 -19.29 14.48
CA GLU A 137 -9.81 -18.54 13.69
C GLU A 137 -9.10 -17.47 14.53
N VAL A 138 -9.84 -16.75 15.38
CA VAL A 138 -9.27 -15.80 16.33
C VAL A 138 -8.34 -16.51 17.31
N ARG A 139 -8.76 -17.67 17.83
CA ARG A 139 -7.96 -18.45 18.78
C ARG A 139 -6.65 -18.93 18.16
N ARG A 140 -6.69 -19.41 16.91
CA ARG A 140 -5.48 -19.80 16.17
C ARG A 140 -4.60 -18.60 15.86
N LEU A 141 -5.16 -17.50 15.39
CA LEU A 141 -4.42 -16.25 15.10
C LEU A 141 -3.68 -15.76 16.36
N LEU A 142 -4.35 -15.76 17.51
CA LEU A 142 -3.78 -15.22 18.75
C LEU A 142 -2.94 -16.24 19.55
N GLY A 143 -2.66 -17.42 18.98
CA GLY A 143 -1.79 -18.43 19.57
C GLY A 143 -2.38 -19.17 20.77
N VAL A 144 -3.70 -19.15 20.93
CA VAL A 144 -4.41 -19.95 21.97
C VAL A 144 -4.56 -21.40 21.52
N GLU A 145 -4.70 -21.61 20.21
CA GLU A 145 -4.79 -22.93 19.57
C GLU A 145 -3.79 -23.02 18.41
N GLY A 146 -3.34 -24.25 18.13
CA GLY A 146 -2.40 -24.53 17.05
C GLY A 146 -0.94 -24.22 17.41
N LYS A 147 -0.03 -24.54 16.47
CA LYS A 147 1.42 -24.41 16.62
C LYS A 147 2.07 -23.57 15.53
N PHE A 148 1.33 -22.64 14.95
CA PHE A 148 1.76 -21.89 13.79
C PHE A 148 3.06 -21.11 14.02
N GLY A 149 3.19 -20.47 15.18
CA GLY A 149 4.41 -19.77 15.56
C GLY A 149 5.61 -20.71 15.71
N GLU A 150 5.41 -21.86 16.35
CA GLU A 150 6.45 -22.88 16.53
C GLU A 150 6.97 -23.41 15.17
N MET A 151 6.08 -23.62 14.19
CA MET A 151 6.45 -24.05 12.83
C MET A 151 7.36 -23.03 12.13
N MET A 152 7.23 -21.75 12.43
CA MET A 152 8.11 -20.68 11.96
C MET A 152 9.34 -20.50 12.86
N GLY A 153 9.44 -21.23 13.98
CA GLY A 153 10.52 -21.11 14.98
C GLY A 153 10.44 -19.82 15.80
N ILE A 154 9.23 -19.30 16.01
CA ILE A 154 8.94 -18.14 16.88
C ILE A 154 7.87 -18.53 17.90
N GLY A 155 7.68 -17.73 18.94
CA GLY A 155 6.70 -18.01 19.99
C GLY A 155 5.26 -18.00 19.47
N SER A 156 4.36 -18.76 20.10
CA SER A 156 2.94 -18.85 19.70
C SER A 156 2.22 -17.51 19.78
N ASP A 157 2.66 -16.59 20.63
CA ASP A 157 2.09 -15.26 20.83
C ASP A 157 2.51 -14.20 19.79
N TRP A 158 3.21 -14.62 18.73
CA TRP A 158 3.78 -13.68 17.76
C TRP A 158 2.74 -12.74 17.13
N ALA A 159 1.61 -13.28 16.66
CA ALA A 159 0.55 -12.46 16.02
C ALA A 159 -0.20 -11.61 17.07
N TYR A 160 -0.46 -12.15 18.28
CA TYR A 160 -0.97 -11.36 19.39
C TYR A 160 -0.07 -10.16 19.68
N ASN A 161 1.24 -10.36 19.79
CA ASN A 161 2.22 -9.30 20.06
C ASN A 161 2.24 -8.25 18.98
N ILE A 162 2.13 -8.63 17.69
CA ILE A 162 2.04 -7.70 16.57
C ILE A 162 0.80 -6.82 16.71
N VAL A 163 -0.38 -7.44 16.87
CA VAL A 163 -1.62 -6.68 16.96
C VAL A 163 -1.64 -5.79 18.21
N LYS A 164 -1.12 -6.28 19.32
CA LYS A 164 -1.03 -5.52 20.57
C LYS A 164 -0.17 -4.26 20.43
N GLN A 165 0.98 -4.36 19.76
CA GLN A 165 1.97 -3.28 19.68
C GLN A 165 1.77 -2.36 18.49
N VAL A 166 1.35 -2.92 17.35
CA VAL A 166 1.30 -2.21 16.06
C VAL A 166 -0.14 -2.03 15.57
N GLY A 167 -1.06 -2.88 16.01
CA GLY A 167 -2.43 -2.92 15.51
C GLY A 167 -2.61 -3.85 14.33
N ASN A 168 -3.85 -3.99 13.86
CA ASN A 168 -4.17 -4.68 12.62
C ASN A 168 -3.80 -3.84 11.39
N TYR A 169 -4.02 -4.39 10.19
CA TYR A 169 -3.65 -3.69 8.95
C TYR A 169 -4.38 -2.35 8.79
N GLY A 170 -5.67 -2.29 9.09
CA GLY A 170 -6.47 -1.06 9.03
C GLY A 170 -5.94 0.03 9.97
N GLU A 171 -5.62 -0.33 11.22
CA GLU A 171 -5.05 0.61 12.19
C GLU A 171 -3.68 1.13 11.73
N SER A 172 -2.84 0.25 11.19
CA SER A 172 -1.53 0.62 10.64
C SER A 172 -1.67 1.53 9.43
N TYR A 173 -2.55 1.19 8.49
CA TYR A 173 -2.82 2.00 7.30
C TYR A 173 -3.30 3.40 7.67
N GLU A 174 -4.32 3.50 8.53
CA GLU A 174 -4.88 4.79 8.95
C GLU A 174 -3.84 5.72 9.59
N ARG A 175 -2.96 5.16 10.41
CA ARG A 175 -1.91 5.91 11.10
C ARG A 175 -0.79 6.36 10.16
N THR A 176 -0.44 5.56 9.16
CA THR A 176 0.76 5.82 8.32
C THR A 176 0.46 6.57 7.03
N VAL A 177 -0.59 6.18 6.32
CA VAL A 177 -0.92 6.74 5.00
C VAL A 177 -2.39 7.13 4.87
N GLY A 178 -3.27 6.62 5.72
CA GLY A 178 -4.72 6.79 5.67
C GLY A 178 -5.21 8.15 6.11
N MET A 179 -6.49 8.25 6.37
CA MET A 179 -7.17 9.51 6.75
C MET A 179 -6.68 10.08 8.09
N GLY A 180 -6.10 9.25 8.95
CA GLY A 180 -5.43 9.64 10.20
C GLY A 180 -4.05 10.26 10.02
N SER A 181 -3.46 10.18 8.82
CA SER A 181 -2.13 10.68 8.49
C SER A 181 -2.19 12.00 7.69
N PRO A 182 -1.08 12.71 7.54
CA PRO A 182 -1.00 13.87 6.64
C PRO A 182 -1.27 13.53 5.17
N LEU A 183 -1.07 12.28 4.74
CA LEU A 183 -1.21 11.85 3.34
C LEU A 183 -2.68 11.75 2.90
N LYS A 184 -3.60 11.46 3.84
CA LYS A 184 -5.06 11.39 3.60
C LYS A 184 -5.46 10.44 2.45
N LEU A 185 -4.76 9.32 2.29
CA LEU A 185 -5.09 8.34 1.27
C LEU A 185 -6.29 7.49 1.69
N LYS A 186 -7.24 7.32 0.78
CA LYS A 186 -8.33 6.35 0.92
C LYS A 186 -7.78 4.94 0.69
N ARG A 187 -8.39 3.95 1.34
CA ARG A 187 -7.99 2.54 1.23
C ARG A 187 -8.06 2.02 -0.22
N GLY A 188 -9.17 2.26 -0.91
CA GLY A 188 -9.37 1.77 -2.29
C GLY A 188 -9.10 0.27 -2.41
N ALA A 189 -8.19 -0.12 -3.31
CA ALA A 189 -7.79 -1.52 -3.48
C ALA A 189 -7.18 -2.17 -2.22
N ASN A 190 -6.68 -1.38 -1.27
CA ASN A 190 -6.17 -1.87 0.02
C ASN A 190 -7.27 -2.14 1.06
N GLU A 191 -8.54 -2.08 0.69
CA GLU A 191 -9.63 -2.59 1.52
C GLU A 191 -9.65 -4.11 1.54
N LEU A 192 -10.26 -4.68 2.60
CA LEU A 192 -10.54 -6.11 2.65
C LEU A 192 -11.44 -6.53 1.48
N TRP A 193 -11.24 -7.74 0.97
CA TRP A 193 -12.07 -8.31 -0.11
C TRP A 193 -13.56 -8.29 0.23
N THR A 194 -13.93 -8.47 1.51
CA THR A 194 -15.31 -8.38 2.01
C THR A 194 -15.89 -6.97 1.93
N LYS A 195 -15.07 -5.95 1.72
CA LYS A 195 -15.44 -4.55 1.55
C LYS A 195 -15.16 -4.02 0.14
N GLY A 196 -14.94 -4.93 -0.80
CA GLY A 196 -14.70 -4.59 -2.22
C GLY A 196 -13.24 -4.25 -2.57
N GLY A 197 -12.29 -4.48 -1.66
CA GLY A 197 -10.86 -4.36 -1.94
C GLY A 197 -10.22 -5.67 -2.37
N LEU A 198 -8.88 -5.71 -2.35
CA LEU A 198 -8.08 -6.85 -2.79
C LEU A 198 -7.39 -7.59 -1.64
N LEU A 199 -7.48 -7.08 -0.40
CA LEU A 199 -6.77 -7.71 0.71
C LEU A 199 -7.53 -8.92 1.22
N PHE A 200 -6.87 -10.06 1.14
CA PHE A 200 -7.27 -11.32 1.78
C PHE A 200 -6.02 -12.04 2.30
N THR A 201 -6.21 -13.02 3.15
CA THR A 201 -5.13 -13.86 3.68
C THR A 201 -5.55 -15.31 3.69
N PRO A 202 -4.62 -16.27 3.53
CA PRO A 202 -4.87 -17.68 3.81
C PRO A 202 -5.31 -17.87 5.26
N PRO A 203 -6.15 -18.87 5.55
CA PRO A 203 -6.57 -19.16 6.92
C PRO A 203 -5.39 -19.63 7.77
N PHE A 204 -5.40 -19.31 9.05
CA PHE A 204 -4.48 -19.84 10.05
C PHE A 204 -4.94 -21.25 10.46
N GLN A 205 -4.30 -22.27 9.86
CA GLN A 205 -4.63 -23.68 10.09
C GLN A 205 -3.43 -24.48 10.58
#